data_8e2b66b97c5a4e6845ddd1648958c0cc
#
_entry.id   8e2b66b97c5a4e6845ddd1648958c0cc
#
_cell.length_a   1.000
_cell.length_b   1.000
_cell.length_c   1.000
_cell.angle_alpha   90.00
_cell.angle_beta   90.00
_cell.angle_gamma   90.00
#
_symmetry.space_group_name_H-M   'P 1'
#
loop_
_entity.id
_entity.type
_entity.pdbx_description
1 polymer ?
#
loop_
_entity_poly.entity_id
_entity_poly.type
_entity_poly.pdbx_seq_one_letter_code
_entity_poly.pdbx_strand_id
1 'polypeptide(L)'
;SAIHSKFLFTVSRSLSVTVKRNFEWIADQLDHLIPPNNHLVVIIMGSPADKDHCNKIKQQCEDLGLNVEIRVASAHKTTDFALELVSYYEGMNIPLIFIAVAGRSNGLGPVISGNTDYPVINCPPGSRDDLSRDIWSSVNVPSGLGCSTVIYPETAALCAATNIAMTNYIVWSRLCLRRLGYFESLPKADKAMRS
;
A
#
# COMPACT_ATOMS: atom_id res chain seq x y z
N SER A 1 -4.43 -7.45 21.20
CA SER A 1 -5.15 -7.79 22.43
C SER A 1 -5.86 -6.57 22.99
N ALA A 2 -6.88 -6.77 23.86
CA ALA A 2 -7.70 -5.70 24.45
C ALA A 2 -6.88 -4.65 25.23
N ILE A 3 -5.68 -4.99 25.70
CA ILE A 3 -4.75 -4.11 26.40
C ILE A 3 -4.17 -3.07 25.42
N HIS A 4 -3.83 -3.48 24.22
CA HIS A 4 -3.28 -2.60 23.17
C HIS A 4 -4.30 -1.56 22.71
N SER A 5 -5.55 -2.00 22.53
CA SER A 5 -6.67 -1.13 22.15
C SER A 5 -7.01 -0.12 23.26
N LYS A 6 -7.03 -0.53 24.53
CA LYS A 6 -7.24 0.38 25.67
C LYS A 6 -6.11 1.38 25.85
N PHE A 7 -4.86 0.95 25.68
CA PHE A 7 -3.69 1.85 25.80
C PHE A 7 -3.75 2.95 24.71
N LEU A 8 -3.99 2.58 23.45
CA LEU A 8 -4.15 3.55 22.36
C LEU A 8 -5.35 4.48 22.58
N PHE A 9 -6.45 3.98 23.10
CA PHE A 9 -7.66 4.77 23.36
C PHE A 9 -7.47 5.77 24.52
N THR A 10 -6.70 5.39 25.55
CA THR A 10 -6.38 6.28 26.69
C THR A 10 -5.35 7.33 26.30
N VAL A 11 -4.35 6.96 25.50
CA VAL A 11 -3.32 7.85 24.97
C VAL A 11 -3.92 8.88 24.00
N SER A 12 -4.95 8.52 23.20
CA SER A 12 -5.57 9.43 22.24
C SER A 12 -6.34 10.61 22.86
N ARG A 13 -6.82 10.49 24.09
CA ARG A 13 -7.63 11.52 24.75
C ARG A 13 -6.85 12.71 25.31
N SER A 14 -5.52 12.62 25.46
CA SER A 14 -4.70 13.67 26.09
C SER A 14 -3.41 14.02 25.34
N LEU A 15 -3.25 13.54 24.10
CA LEU A 15 -2.01 13.75 23.36
C LEU A 15 -1.90 15.18 22.81
N SER A 16 -1.06 15.98 23.47
CA SER A 16 -0.60 17.26 22.95
C SER A 16 0.32 17.09 21.73
N VAL A 17 0.50 18.17 20.95
CA VAL A 17 1.47 18.27 19.83
C VAL A 17 2.87 17.75 20.22
N THR A 18 3.24 17.91 21.49
CA THR A 18 4.51 17.45 22.06
C THR A 18 4.65 15.93 22.03
N VAL A 19 3.58 15.19 22.32
CA VAL A 19 3.61 13.72 22.34
C VAL A 19 3.73 13.18 20.92
N LYS A 20 3.01 13.75 19.95
CA LYS A 20 3.13 13.40 18.53
C LYS A 20 4.57 13.58 18.05
N ARG A 21 5.19 14.74 18.34
CA ARG A 21 6.58 15.03 17.99
C ARG A 21 7.57 14.07 18.66
N ASN A 22 7.31 13.68 19.92
CA ASN A 22 8.16 12.72 20.61
C ASN A 22 8.06 11.30 20.00
N PHE A 23 6.86 10.88 19.55
CA PHE A 23 6.70 9.62 18.85
C PHE A 23 7.37 9.63 17.48
N GLU A 24 7.28 10.72 16.73
CA GLU A 24 8.00 10.90 15.45
C GLU A 24 9.52 10.84 15.68
N TRP A 25 10.02 11.52 16.71
CA TRP A 25 11.43 11.47 17.10
C TRP A 25 11.88 10.06 17.51
N ILE A 26 11.07 9.33 18.28
CA ILE A 26 11.38 7.93 18.67
C ILE A 26 11.40 7.04 17.43
N ALA A 27 10.47 7.20 16.50
CA ALA A 27 10.46 6.44 15.24
C ALA A 27 11.73 6.69 14.42
N ASP A 28 12.14 7.97 14.30
CA ASP A 28 13.39 8.34 13.62
C ASP A 28 14.64 7.73 14.31
N GLN A 29 14.68 7.71 15.64
CA GLN A 29 15.80 7.09 16.38
C GLN A 29 15.83 5.57 16.20
N LEU A 30 14.66 4.94 16.11
CA LEU A 30 14.56 3.51 15.85
C LEU A 30 15.01 3.15 14.43
N ASP A 31 14.81 4.02 13.44
CA ASP A 31 15.32 3.82 12.08
C ASP A 31 16.86 3.65 12.03
N HIS A 32 17.61 4.25 12.98
CA HIS A 32 19.05 4.10 13.11
C HIS A 32 19.49 2.82 13.83
N LEU A 33 18.60 2.19 14.59
CA LEU A 33 18.91 0.99 15.40
C LEU A 33 18.54 -0.32 14.72
N ILE A 34 17.85 -0.24 13.57
CA ILE A 34 17.34 -1.41 12.88
C ILE A 34 18.09 -1.60 11.57
N PRO A 35 18.39 -2.87 11.21
CA PRO A 35 18.95 -3.16 9.91
C PRO A 35 18.05 -2.58 8.80
N PRO A 36 18.64 -2.16 7.66
CA PRO A 36 17.94 -1.42 6.64
C PRO A 36 16.61 -2.08 6.30
N ASN A 37 15.61 -1.23 6.20
CA ASN A 37 14.24 -1.55 5.89
C ASN A 37 14.17 -2.44 4.62
N ASN A 38 14.18 -3.75 4.80
CA ASN A 38 14.36 -4.73 3.74
C ASN A 38 13.04 -5.20 3.12
N HIS A 39 12.01 -4.36 3.12
CA HIS A 39 10.76 -4.64 2.40
C HIS A 39 10.72 -3.89 1.07
N LEU A 40 9.90 -4.35 0.14
CA LEU A 40 9.75 -3.71 -1.16
C LEU A 40 8.30 -3.82 -1.66
N VAL A 41 7.79 -2.73 -2.20
CA VAL A 41 6.56 -2.67 -2.98
C VAL A 41 6.93 -2.54 -4.45
N VAL A 42 6.56 -3.51 -5.26
CA VAL A 42 6.80 -3.50 -6.71
C VAL A 42 5.51 -3.15 -7.43
N ILE A 43 5.47 -1.96 -8.02
CA ILE A 43 4.36 -1.52 -8.86
C ILE A 43 4.64 -1.94 -10.29
N ILE A 44 3.82 -2.82 -10.85
CA ILE A 44 3.95 -3.25 -12.24
C ILE A 44 2.79 -2.67 -13.05
N MET A 45 3.11 -1.85 -14.05
CA MET A 45 2.10 -1.29 -14.96
C MET A 45 2.07 -2.06 -16.29
N GLY A 46 0.87 -2.30 -16.80
CA GLY A 46 0.66 -2.98 -18.09
C GLY A 46 0.98 -2.11 -19.30
N SER A 47 1.08 -0.80 -19.13
CA SER A 47 1.37 0.19 -20.17
C SER A 47 2.12 1.40 -19.59
N PRO A 48 3.08 2.00 -20.33
CA PRO A 48 3.70 3.27 -19.92
C PRO A 48 2.71 4.43 -19.78
N ALA A 49 1.53 4.34 -20.40
CA ALA A 49 0.46 5.33 -20.28
C ALA A 49 -0.07 5.48 -18.85
N ASP A 50 0.12 4.46 -18.00
CA ASP A 50 -0.36 4.43 -16.63
C ASP A 50 0.65 5.01 -15.61
N LYS A 51 1.76 5.60 -16.11
CA LYS A 51 2.87 6.11 -15.29
C LYS A 51 2.42 7.11 -14.23
N ASP A 52 1.53 8.04 -14.57
CA ASP A 52 1.06 9.06 -13.62
C ASP A 52 0.26 8.45 -12.46
N HIS A 53 -0.53 7.41 -12.74
CA HIS A 53 -1.24 6.66 -11.71
C HIS A 53 -0.26 5.91 -10.80
N CYS A 54 0.75 5.25 -11.37
CA CYS A 54 1.81 4.58 -10.62
C CYS A 54 2.62 5.55 -9.77
N ASN A 55 2.95 6.73 -10.27
CA ASN A 55 3.66 7.76 -9.50
C ASN A 55 2.85 8.24 -8.29
N LYS A 56 1.51 8.34 -8.41
CA LYS A 56 0.64 8.66 -7.27
C LYS A 56 0.67 7.55 -6.22
N ILE A 57 0.62 6.29 -6.63
CA ILE A 57 0.74 5.14 -5.71
C ILE A 57 2.10 5.17 -5.02
N LYS A 58 3.18 5.35 -5.80
CA LYS A 58 4.55 5.43 -5.29
C LYS A 58 4.69 6.49 -4.21
N GLN A 59 4.25 7.72 -4.48
CA GLN A 59 4.31 8.83 -3.52
C GLN A 59 3.58 8.48 -2.22
N GLN A 60 2.37 7.93 -2.31
CA GLN A 60 1.60 7.52 -1.13
C GLN A 60 2.28 6.39 -0.34
N CYS A 61 2.96 5.48 -1.01
CA CYS A 61 3.77 4.44 -0.36
C CYS A 61 4.98 5.04 0.36
N GLU A 62 5.72 5.91 -0.30
CA GLU A 62 6.90 6.58 0.27
C GLU A 62 6.54 7.45 1.47
N ASP A 63 5.39 8.16 1.44
CA ASP A 63 4.86 8.92 2.57
C ASP A 63 4.56 8.03 3.79
N LEU A 64 4.26 6.75 3.57
CA LEU A 64 4.10 5.74 4.62
C LEU A 64 5.41 5.04 4.99
N GLY A 65 6.52 5.41 4.34
CA GLY A 65 7.85 4.86 4.57
C GLY A 65 8.11 3.51 3.92
N LEU A 66 7.43 3.22 2.82
CA LEU A 66 7.66 2.02 2.04
C LEU A 66 8.71 2.26 0.95
N ASN A 67 9.56 1.27 0.74
CA ASN A 67 10.46 1.23 -0.42
C ASN A 67 9.65 0.80 -1.66
N VAL A 68 9.84 1.50 -2.78
CA VAL A 68 9.01 1.30 -3.98
C VAL A 68 9.83 1.25 -5.24
N GLU A 69 9.58 0.26 -6.08
CA GLU A 69 10.04 0.21 -7.47
C GLU A 69 8.86 0.18 -8.44
N ILE A 70 9.02 0.85 -9.60
CA ILE A 70 8.03 0.84 -10.69
C ILE A 70 8.61 0.11 -11.89
N ARG A 71 7.85 -0.85 -12.42
CA ARG A 71 8.21 -1.63 -13.58
C ARG A 71 7.09 -1.60 -14.63
N VAL A 72 7.43 -1.94 -15.85
CA VAL A 72 6.49 -2.01 -16.98
C VAL A 72 6.52 -3.41 -17.55
N ALA A 73 5.41 -4.13 -17.51
CA ALA A 73 5.25 -5.43 -18.17
C ALA A 73 3.77 -5.72 -18.43
N SER A 74 3.46 -6.27 -19.58
CA SER A 74 2.08 -6.58 -19.95
C SER A 74 1.83 -8.09 -19.94
N ALA A 75 0.84 -8.52 -19.15
CA ALA A 75 0.45 -9.93 -19.16
C ALA A 75 -0.08 -10.42 -20.53
N HIS A 76 -0.58 -9.52 -21.39
CA HIS A 76 -1.09 -9.88 -22.71
C HIS A 76 -0.04 -9.78 -23.83
N LYS A 77 1.00 -8.95 -23.66
CA LYS A 77 1.93 -8.64 -24.76
C LYS A 77 3.34 -9.18 -24.50
N THR A 78 3.74 -9.27 -23.22
CA THR A 78 5.06 -9.68 -22.77
C THR A 78 4.93 -10.55 -21.52
N THR A 79 4.14 -11.62 -21.61
CA THR A 79 3.79 -12.48 -20.48
C THR A 79 5.04 -13.05 -19.81
N ASP A 80 5.96 -13.60 -20.61
CA ASP A 80 7.20 -14.19 -20.10
C ASP A 80 8.02 -13.16 -19.31
N PHE A 81 8.16 -11.94 -19.83
CA PHE A 81 8.86 -10.88 -19.13
C PHE A 81 8.16 -10.46 -17.82
N ALA A 82 6.83 -10.49 -17.77
CA ALA A 82 6.11 -10.23 -16.53
C ALA A 82 6.40 -11.31 -15.48
N LEU A 83 6.49 -12.57 -15.86
CA LEU A 83 6.84 -13.69 -14.98
C LEU A 83 8.31 -13.66 -14.57
N GLU A 84 9.22 -13.29 -15.47
CA GLU A 84 10.63 -13.07 -15.15
C GLU A 84 10.80 -11.98 -14.07
N LEU A 85 10.05 -10.88 -14.14
CA LEU A 85 10.06 -9.84 -13.13
C LEU A 85 9.58 -10.37 -11.77
N VAL A 86 8.49 -11.13 -11.74
CA VAL A 86 7.97 -11.74 -10.50
C VAL A 86 9.07 -12.61 -9.87
N SER A 87 9.63 -13.53 -10.64
CA SER A 87 10.69 -14.43 -10.18
C SER A 87 11.94 -13.70 -9.71
N TYR A 88 12.33 -12.61 -10.39
CA TYR A 88 13.47 -11.78 -9.99
C TYR A 88 13.26 -11.18 -8.59
N TYR A 89 12.09 -10.60 -8.33
CA TYR A 89 11.81 -9.99 -7.03
C TYR A 89 11.62 -11.01 -5.91
N GLU A 90 11.01 -12.15 -6.20
CA GLU A 90 10.90 -13.26 -5.24
C GLU A 90 12.28 -13.77 -4.80
N GLY A 91 13.24 -13.82 -5.73
CA GLY A 91 14.61 -14.21 -5.44
C GLY A 91 15.35 -13.31 -4.44
N MET A 92 14.82 -12.13 -4.13
CA MET A 92 15.39 -11.23 -3.11
C MET A 92 15.14 -11.73 -1.68
N ASN A 93 14.17 -12.62 -1.45
CA ASN A 93 13.82 -13.19 -0.14
C ASN A 93 13.58 -12.12 0.95
N ILE A 94 12.86 -11.06 0.60
CA ILE A 94 12.45 -9.96 1.50
C ILE A 94 10.93 -9.88 1.55
N PRO A 95 10.32 -9.24 2.56
CA PRO A 95 8.90 -8.92 2.55
C PRO A 95 8.53 -8.11 1.30
N LEU A 96 7.68 -8.67 0.46
CA LEU A 96 7.39 -8.17 -0.88
C LEU A 96 5.89 -8.02 -1.08
N ILE A 97 5.48 -6.95 -1.76
CA ILE A 97 4.10 -6.72 -2.20
C ILE A 97 4.11 -6.32 -3.67
N PHE A 98 3.28 -6.95 -4.47
CA PHE A 98 3.05 -6.53 -5.85
C PHE A 98 1.80 -5.64 -5.93
N ILE A 99 1.90 -4.52 -6.66
CA ILE A 99 0.75 -3.70 -7.04
C ILE A 99 0.64 -3.74 -8.55
N ALA A 100 -0.43 -4.35 -9.05
CA ALA A 100 -0.70 -4.45 -10.48
C ALA A 100 -1.57 -3.27 -10.95
N VAL A 101 -1.05 -2.51 -11.90
CA VAL A 101 -1.73 -1.36 -12.51
C VAL A 101 -2.03 -1.67 -13.97
N ALA A 102 -3.26 -2.06 -14.25
CA ALA A 102 -3.73 -2.34 -15.60
C ALA A 102 -5.20 -1.92 -15.75
N GLY A 103 -5.48 -1.13 -16.78
CA GLY A 103 -6.82 -0.73 -17.17
C GLY A 103 -7.47 -1.71 -18.13
N ARG A 104 -8.72 -1.46 -18.47
CA ARG A 104 -9.54 -2.28 -19.37
C ARG A 104 -9.66 -3.73 -18.88
N SER A 105 -9.04 -4.68 -19.57
CA SER A 105 -8.96 -6.09 -19.15
C SER A 105 -7.72 -6.28 -18.28
N ASN A 106 -7.87 -6.34 -16.96
CA ASN A 106 -6.77 -6.56 -16.05
C ASN A 106 -6.38 -8.05 -15.99
N GLY A 107 -5.63 -8.51 -16.99
CA GLY A 107 -4.98 -9.82 -16.93
C GLY A 107 -3.72 -9.82 -16.05
N LEU A 108 -3.12 -8.65 -15.78
CA LEU A 108 -1.82 -8.56 -15.11
C LEU A 108 -1.89 -9.01 -13.64
N GLY A 109 -2.83 -8.50 -12.88
CA GLY A 109 -2.97 -8.87 -11.47
C GLY A 109 -3.26 -10.36 -11.26
N PRO A 110 -4.25 -10.95 -11.92
CA PRO A 110 -4.51 -12.38 -11.87
C PRO A 110 -3.31 -13.25 -12.30
N VAL A 111 -2.58 -12.86 -13.35
CA VAL A 111 -1.37 -13.58 -13.79
C VAL A 111 -0.27 -13.51 -12.72
N ILE A 112 0.00 -12.34 -12.15
CA ILE A 112 0.96 -12.23 -11.05
C ILE A 112 0.49 -13.09 -9.86
N SER A 113 -0.77 -12.96 -9.44
CA SER A 113 -1.32 -13.69 -8.28
C SER A 113 -1.30 -15.21 -8.44
N GLY A 114 -1.39 -15.71 -9.65
CA GLY A 114 -1.28 -17.14 -9.94
C GLY A 114 0.16 -17.66 -9.99
N ASN A 115 1.15 -16.78 -9.91
CA ASN A 115 2.58 -17.11 -10.05
C ASN A 115 3.44 -16.54 -8.93
N THR A 116 2.84 -16.18 -7.79
CA THR A 116 3.54 -15.72 -6.58
C THR A 116 2.77 -16.08 -5.32
N ASP A 117 3.50 -16.34 -4.24
CA ASP A 117 2.93 -16.50 -2.89
C ASP A 117 2.88 -15.16 -2.11
N TYR A 118 3.40 -14.08 -2.70
CA TYR A 118 3.35 -12.75 -2.11
C TYR A 118 2.02 -12.05 -2.37
N PRO A 119 1.58 -11.13 -1.49
CA PRO A 119 0.34 -10.37 -1.69
C PRO A 119 0.33 -9.58 -3.00
N VAL A 120 -0.77 -9.66 -3.74
CA VAL A 120 -1.01 -8.91 -4.97
C VAL A 120 -2.21 -8.00 -4.80
N ILE A 121 -2.02 -6.72 -5.13
CA ILE A 121 -3.05 -5.68 -5.04
C ILE A 121 -3.29 -5.12 -6.44
N ASN A 122 -4.48 -5.27 -6.96
CA ASN A 122 -4.92 -4.59 -8.18
C ASN A 122 -5.28 -3.14 -7.85
N CYS A 123 -4.74 -2.20 -8.60
CA CYS A 123 -5.14 -0.78 -8.53
C CYS A 123 -5.30 -0.25 -9.96
N PRO A 124 -6.40 -0.57 -10.64
CA PRO A 124 -6.60 -0.18 -12.04
C PRO A 124 -6.66 1.34 -12.19
N PRO A 125 -6.00 1.91 -13.24
CA PRO A 125 -6.08 3.32 -13.57
C PRO A 125 -7.41 3.61 -14.27
N GLY A 126 -7.83 4.88 -14.25
CA GLY A 126 -8.97 5.33 -15.02
C GLY A 126 -9.87 6.31 -14.27
N SER A 127 -10.81 6.90 -15.01
CA SER A 127 -11.89 7.70 -14.45
C SER A 127 -12.93 6.81 -13.75
N ARG A 128 -13.85 7.41 -13.01
CA ARG A 128 -14.95 6.65 -12.37
C ARG A 128 -15.80 5.91 -13.41
N ASP A 129 -16.00 6.48 -14.60
CA ASP A 129 -16.78 5.88 -15.67
C ASP A 129 -16.05 4.70 -16.31
N ASP A 130 -14.73 4.81 -16.52
CA ASP A 130 -13.91 3.69 -17.01
C ASP A 130 -13.90 2.55 -15.99
N LEU A 131 -13.70 2.85 -14.71
CA LEU A 131 -13.66 1.87 -13.63
C LEU A 131 -15.00 1.14 -13.49
N SER A 132 -16.13 1.78 -13.71
CA SER A 132 -17.46 1.12 -13.61
C SER A 132 -17.60 -0.06 -14.58
N ARG A 133 -16.91 -0.01 -15.72
CA ARG A 133 -16.89 -1.08 -16.73
C ARG A 133 -15.75 -2.07 -16.52
N ASP A 134 -14.56 -1.55 -16.24
CA ASP A 134 -13.31 -2.31 -16.30
C ASP A 134 -13.02 -3.05 -14.99
N ILE A 135 -13.61 -2.63 -13.85
CA ILE A 135 -13.35 -3.18 -12.52
C ILE A 135 -13.62 -4.70 -12.43
N TRP A 136 -14.59 -5.18 -13.18
CA TRP A 136 -14.98 -6.59 -13.16
C TRP A 136 -13.85 -7.54 -13.56
N SER A 137 -12.93 -7.11 -14.42
CA SER A 137 -11.75 -7.89 -14.79
C SER A 137 -10.72 -8.01 -13.65
N SER A 138 -10.83 -7.15 -12.64
CA SER A 138 -9.95 -7.17 -11.45
C SER A 138 -10.57 -7.89 -10.26
N VAL A 139 -11.89 -8.04 -10.21
CA VAL A 139 -12.60 -8.65 -9.06
C VAL A 139 -13.20 -10.02 -9.38
N ASN A 140 -13.57 -10.28 -10.63
CA ASN A 140 -14.08 -11.58 -11.08
C ASN A 140 -12.93 -12.45 -11.58
N VAL A 141 -12.10 -12.90 -10.64
CA VAL A 141 -10.92 -13.74 -10.95
C VAL A 141 -11.25 -15.23 -10.78
N PRO A 142 -10.53 -16.12 -11.48
CA PRO A 142 -10.67 -17.57 -11.32
C PRO A 142 -10.43 -18.04 -9.88
N SER A 143 -11.00 -19.18 -9.53
CA SER A 143 -10.73 -19.83 -8.24
C SER A 143 -9.24 -20.13 -8.06
N GLY A 144 -8.74 -20.01 -6.82
CA GLY A 144 -7.33 -20.23 -6.48
C GLY A 144 -6.45 -18.98 -6.59
N LEU A 145 -6.99 -17.83 -6.97
CA LEU A 145 -6.26 -16.56 -7.00
C LEU A 145 -6.68 -15.69 -5.81
N GLY A 146 -5.70 -15.14 -5.09
CA GLY A 146 -5.89 -14.38 -3.85
C GLY A 146 -5.57 -12.88 -3.97
N CYS A 147 -5.72 -12.25 -5.14
CA CYS A 147 -5.44 -10.83 -5.26
C CYS A 147 -6.56 -9.94 -4.69
N SER A 148 -6.16 -8.87 -4.00
CA SER A 148 -7.06 -7.81 -3.56
C SER A 148 -7.27 -6.77 -4.65
N THR A 149 -8.41 -6.06 -4.65
CA THR A 149 -8.66 -4.97 -5.61
C THR A 149 -9.07 -3.70 -4.89
N VAL A 150 -8.40 -2.61 -5.22
CA VAL A 150 -8.69 -1.25 -4.74
C VAL A 150 -8.61 -0.26 -5.91
N ILE A 151 -9.32 0.85 -5.84
CA ILE A 151 -9.44 1.78 -6.97
C ILE A 151 -8.66 3.09 -6.78
N TYR A 152 -8.26 3.41 -5.56
CA TYR A 152 -7.54 4.65 -5.28
C TYR A 152 -6.07 4.39 -4.94
N PRO A 153 -5.14 5.22 -5.46
CA PRO A 153 -3.71 5.13 -5.17
C PRO A 153 -3.38 5.10 -3.68
N GLU A 154 -4.03 5.97 -2.88
CA GLU A 154 -3.82 5.99 -1.43
C GLU A 154 -4.28 4.70 -0.75
N THR A 155 -5.37 4.10 -1.25
CA THR A 155 -5.88 2.84 -0.69
C THR A 155 -4.92 1.68 -1.03
N ALA A 156 -4.34 1.68 -2.23
CA ALA A 156 -3.32 0.69 -2.61
C ALA A 156 -2.09 0.79 -1.71
N ALA A 157 -1.60 2.01 -1.46
CA ALA A 157 -0.49 2.25 -0.55
C ALA A 157 -0.81 1.81 0.89
N LEU A 158 -2.02 2.09 1.38
CA LEU A 158 -2.46 1.66 2.71
C LEU A 158 -2.58 0.14 2.82
N CYS A 159 -3.11 -0.53 1.80
CA CYS A 159 -3.15 -1.99 1.76
C CYS A 159 -1.74 -2.58 1.79
N ALA A 160 -0.80 -2.04 1.00
CA ALA A 160 0.59 -2.46 1.03
C ALA A 160 1.21 -2.22 2.41
N ALA A 161 1.03 -1.02 3.00
CA ALA A 161 1.56 -0.68 4.31
C ALA A 161 1.01 -1.57 5.42
N THR A 162 -0.28 -1.91 5.40
CA THR A 162 -0.88 -2.79 6.42
C THR A 162 -0.34 -4.22 6.34
N ASN A 163 -0.06 -4.73 5.14
CA ASN A 163 0.59 -6.04 4.97
C ASN A 163 2.04 -6.01 5.49
N ILE A 164 2.84 -5.02 5.09
CA ILE A 164 4.22 -4.88 5.55
C ILE A 164 4.29 -4.65 7.07
N ALA A 165 3.35 -3.92 7.65
CA ALA A 165 3.26 -3.65 9.08
C ALA A 165 3.10 -4.91 9.95
N MET A 166 2.70 -6.04 9.38
CA MET A 166 2.63 -7.32 10.10
C MET A 166 4.01 -7.82 10.54
N THR A 167 5.06 -7.44 9.81
CA THR A 167 6.45 -7.84 10.08
C THR A 167 7.40 -6.67 10.32
N ASN A 168 6.96 -5.44 10.03
CA ASN A 168 7.74 -4.22 10.17
C ASN A 168 7.06 -3.23 11.12
N TYR A 169 7.59 -3.15 12.36
CA TYR A 169 6.99 -2.30 13.39
C TYR A 169 7.16 -0.79 13.13
N ILE A 170 8.11 -0.35 12.30
CA ILE A 170 8.25 1.06 11.92
C ILE A 170 7.07 1.47 11.06
N VAL A 171 6.77 0.68 10.04
CA VAL A 171 5.58 0.90 9.19
C VAL A 171 4.31 0.84 10.04
N TRP A 172 4.21 -0.13 10.96
CA TRP A 172 3.10 -0.22 11.90
C TRP A 172 2.95 1.05 12.75
N SER A 173 4.06 1.58 13.29
CA SER A 173 4.07 2.81 14.10
C SER A 173 3.61 4.02 13.29
N ARG A 174 4.04 4.15 12.03
CA ARG A 174 3.58 5.21 11.11
C ARG A 174 2.07 5.14 10.85
N LEU A 175 1.52 3.94 10.68
CA LEU A 175 0.08 3.73 10.56
C LEU A 175 -0.67 4.12 11.84
N CYS A 176 -0.10 3.84 13.01
CA CYS A 176 -0.66 4.29 14.29
C CYS A 176 -0.68 5.82 14.41
N LEU A 177 0.43 6.49 14.07
CA LEU A 177 0.53 7.95 14.09
C LEU A 177 -0.46 8.60 13.11
N ARG A 178 -0.60 8.06 11.91
CA ARG A 178 -1.59 8.51 10.92
C ARG A 178 -3.01 8.44 11.50
N ARG A 179 -3.35 7.35 12.17
CA ARG A 179 -4.66 7.16 12.81
C ARG A 179 -4.89 8.15 13.96
N LEU A 180 -3.87 8.38 14.77
CA LEU A 180 -3.92 9.39 15.84
C LEU A 180 -4.17 10.80 15.29
N GLY A 181 -3.60 11.13 14.14
CA GLY A 181 -3.86 12.39 13.46
C GLY A 181 -5.35 12.63 13.15
N TYR A 182 -6.12 11.60 12.82
CA TYR A 182 -7.56 11.73 12.62
C TYR A 182 -8.31 12.03 13.92
N PHE A 183 -7.92 11.41 15.04
CA PHE A 183 -8.52 11.68 16.36
C PHE A 183 -8.26 13.11 16.85
N GLU A 184 -7.25 13.77 16.34
CA GLU A 184 -6.96 15.17 16.64
C GLU A 184 -7.68 16.12 15.67
N SER A 185 -7.58 15.87 14.37
CA SER A 185 -8.04 16.79 13.33
C SER A 185 -9.57 16.87 13.21
N LEU A 186 -10.25 15.74 13.27
CA LEU A 186 -11.72 15.70 13.09
C LEU A 186 -12.49 16.42 14.21
N PRO A 187 -12.19 16.22 15.50
CA PRO A 187 -12.85 16.99 16.55
C PRO A 187 -12.54 18.50 16.49
N LYS A 188 -11.35 18.90 16.04
CA LYS A 188 -11.03 20.31 15.81
C LYS A 188 -11.87 20.90 14.67
N ALA A 189 -12.01 20.16 13.57
CA ALA A 189 -12.84 20.59 12.45
C ALA A 189 -14.31 20.69 12.85
N ASP A 190 -14.85 19.70 13.57
CA ASP A 190 -16.21 19.73 14.08
C ASP A 190 -16.48 20.92 15.00
N LYS A 191 -15.53 21.24 15.91
CA LYS A 191 -15.63 22.42 16.76
C LYS A 191 -15.66 23.72 15.96
N ALA A 192 -14.84 23.82 14.91
CA ALA A 192 -14.78 25.00 14.05
C ALA A 192 -16.06 25.21 13.22
N MET A 193 -16.80 24.13 12.91
CA MET A 193 -18.07 24.21 12.19
C MET A 193 -19.25 24.65 13.09
N ARG A 194 -19.08 24.59 14.42
CA ARG A 194 -20.12 24.96 15.40
C ARG A 194 -19.91 26.36 15.99
N SER A 195 -18.81 27.01 15.67
CA SER A 195 -18.49 28.39 16.06
C SER A 195 -18.91 29.37 14.96
#